data_874334a695db73d92c2830a775167b6a
#
_entry.id   874334a695db73d92c2830a775167b6a
#
_cell.length_a   1.000
_cell.length_b   1.000
_cell.length_c   1.000
_cell.angle_alpha   90.00
_cell.angle_beta   90.00
_cell.angle_gamma   90.00
#
_symmetry.space_group_name_H-M   'P 1'
#
loop_
_entity.id
_entity.type
_entity.pdbx_description
1 polymer ?
#
loop_
_entity_poly.entity_id
_entity_poly.type
_entity_poly.pdbx_seq_one_letter_code
_entity_poly.pdbx_strand_id
1 'polypeptide(L)'
;MIRRRVLLGAAAAGLGLTGFDLSVRDGLLNKCLTELPAPLRDDPRLRGVWQGLDAAKVWDTHVHVFGDGDSGSGLWFNPRMSKLWNPQEYVRRKIYINAACIEDKPGRIDLSFMEQLLAQCRGMAPGFKAMLFAFDWARDEAGKPMEELSTYYAGDAHIAGLVAQQPAHFEWVASVHPYDPAALDRLDAVAARGAKAIKWLPTAQNIDPA
;
A
#
# COMPACT_ATOMS: atom_id res chain seq x y z
N MET A 1 -9.60 -27.22 -46.79
CA MET A 1 -9.06 -27.61 -45.48
C MET A 1 -8.55 -26.43 -44.62
N ILE A 2 -8.12 -25.33 -45.19
CA ILE A 2 -7.57 -24.17 -44.48
C ILE A 2 -8.62 -23.45 -43.58
N ARG A 3 -9.87 -23.32 -44.03
CA ARG A 3 -10.92 -22.61 -43.28
C ARG A 3 -11.34 -23.27 -41.95
N ARG A 4 -11.27 -24.59 -41.81
CA ARG A 4 -11.61 -25.30 -40.56
C ARG A 4 -10.53 -25.12 -39.48
N ARG A 5 -9.26 -25.05 -39.88
CA ARG A 5 -8.16 -24.84 -38.91
C ARG A 5 -8.15 -23.42 -38.36
N VAL A 6 -8.51 -22.43 -39.17
CA VAL A 6 -8.61 -21.02 -38.72
C VAL A 6 -9.78 -20.84 -37.75
N LEU A 7 -10.94 -21.48 -38.00
CA LEU A 7 -12.09 -21.43 -37.09
C LEU A 7 -11.81 -22.12 -35.75
N LEU A 8 -11.12 -23.25 -35.75
CA LEU A 8 -10.74 -23.95 -34.52
C LEU A 8 -9.69 -23.15 -33.72
N GLY A 9 -8.75 -22.48 -34.39
CA GLY A 9 -7.78 -21.62 -33.76
C GLY A 9 -8.43 -20.36 -33.13
N ALA A 10 -9.39 -19.75 -33.82
CA ALA A 10 -10.14 -18.60 -33.31
C ALA A 10 -11.04 -18.98 -32.14
N ALA A 11 -11.69 -20.16 -32.16
CA ALA A 11 -12.48 -20.66 -31.04
C ALA A 11 -11.63 -20.99 -29.82
N ALA A 12 -10.45 -21.61 -30.00
CA ALA A 12 -9.51 -21.90 -28.91
C ALA A 12 -8.92 -20.63 -28.31
N ALA A 13 -8.59 -19.62 -29.12
CA ALA A 13 -8.14 -18.32 -28.64
C ALA A 13 -9.26 -17.58 -27.90
N GLY A 14 -10.49 -17.62 -28.39
CA GLY A 14 -11.66 -17.03 -27.71
C GLY A 14 -11.97 -17.68 -26.36
N LEU A 15 -11.90 -19.00 -26.27
CA LEU A 15 -12.08 -19.74 -25.01
C LEU A 15 -10.92 -19.50 -24.04
N GLY A 16 -9.68 -19.36 -24.52
CA GLY A 16 -8.52 -19.00 -23.71
C GLY A 16 -8.64 -17.60 -23.12
N LEU A 17 -9.08 -16.62 -23.93
CA LEU A 17 -9.27 -15.23 -23.49
C LEU A 17 -10.44 -15.10 -22.51
N THR A 18 -11.56 -15.78 -22.73
CA THR A 18 -12.70 -15.75 -21.79
C THR A 18 -12.40 -16.49 -20.50
N GLY A 19 -11.70 -17.64 -20.55
CA GLY A 19 -11.24 -18.34 -19.35
C GLY A 19 -10.23 -17.53 -18.54
N PHE A 20 -9.32 -16.81 -19.19
CA PHE A 20 -8.39 -15.90 -18.56
C PHE A 20 -9.10 -14.70 -17.92
N ASP A 21 -10.08 -14.07 -18.63
CA ASP A 21 -10.86 -12.94 -18.10
C ASP A 21 -11.67 -13.34 -16.86
N LEU A 22 -12.31 -14.50 -16.86
CA LEU A 22 -13.04 -15.03 -15.70
C LEU A 22 -12.10 -15.34 -14.51
N SER A 23 -10.95 -15.98 -14.76
CA SER A 23 -9.96 -16.27 -13.71
C SER A 23 -9.37 -15.00 -13.10
N VAL A 24 -9.11 -13.98 -13.93
CA VAL A 24 -8.58 -12.68 -13.48
C VAL A 24 -9.64 -11.92 -12.70
N ARG A 25 -10.89 -11.90 -13.15
CA ARG A 25 -11.98 -11.18 -12.47
C ARG A 25 -12.36 -11.81 -11.13
N ASP A 26 -12.37 -13.13 -11.04
CA ASP A 26 -12.91 -13.82 -9.85
C ASP A 26 -11.82 -14.30 -8.88
N GLY A 27 -10.57 -14.38 -9.29
CA GLY A 27 -9.49 -14.90 -8.46
C GLY A 27 -8.30 -13.97 -8.27
N LEU A 28 -7.96 -13.13 -9.24
CA LEU A 28 -6.75 -12.30 -9.22
C LEU A 28 -7.03 -10.81 -9.02
N LEU A 29 -8.23 -10.33 -9.33
CA LEU A 29 -8.60 -8.94 -9.11
C LEU A 29 -9.27 -8.78 -7.74
N ASN A 30 -8.76 -7.81 -6.95
CA ASN A 30 -9.42 -7.41 -5.73
C ASN A 30 -10.79 -6.78 -6.08
N LYS A 31 -11.84 -7.22 -5.41
CA LYS A 31 -13.21 -6.68 -5.61
C LYS A 31 -13.39 -5.31 -4.96
N CYS A 32 -12.40 -4.83 -4.22
CA CYS A 32 -12.38 -3.52 -3.58
C CYS A 32 -13.63 -3.26 -2.71
N LEU A 33 -14.01 -4.27 -1.93
CA LEU A 33 -15.13 -4.14 -1.03
C LEU A 33 -14.75 -3.20 0.13
N THR A 34 -15.58 -2.22 0.40
CA THR A 34 -15.45 -1.31 1.54
C THR A 34 -16.12 -1.86 2.80
N GLU A 35 -17.01 -2.84 2.62
CA GLU A 35 -17.74 -3.51 3.71
C GLU A 35 -17.74 -5.02 3.50
N LEU A 36 -17.81 -5.76 4.60
CA LEU A 36 -18.00 -7.21 4.54
C LEU A 36 -19.37 -7.53 3.91
N PRO A 37 -19.45 -8.46 2.94
CA PRO A 37 -20.72 -8.98 2.46
C PRO A 37 -21.60 -9.48 3.62
N ALA A 38 -22.91 -9.29 3.53
CA ALA A 38 -23.84 -9.65 4.61
C ALA A 38 -23.66 -11.08 5.15
N PRO A 39 -23.46 -12.13 4.32
CA PRO A 39 -23.21 -13.47 4.82
C PRO A 39 -21.97 -13.62 5.70
N LEU A 40 -20.92 -12.80 5.45
CA LEU A 40 -19.71 -12.80 6.26
C LEU A 40 -19.88 -11.93 7.51
N ARG A 41 -20.49 -10.75 7.38
CA ARG A 41 -20.76 -9.84 8.50
C ARG A 41 -21.57 -10.51 9.60
N ASP A 42 -22.51 -11.36 9.21
CA ASP A 42 -23.42 -12.06 10.12
C ASP A 42 -22.90 -13.42 10.58
N ASP A 43 -21.74 -13.86 10.11
CA ASP A 43 -21.13 -15.12 10.53
C ASP A 43 -20.71 -15.06 12.02
N PRO A 44 -21.20 -15.99 12.87
CA PRO A 44 -20.87 -16.00 14.30
C PRO A 44 -19.36 -16.08 14.58
N ARG A 45 -18.59 -16.74 13.70
CA ARG A 45 -17.14 -16.86 13.84
C ARG A 45 -16.45 -15.51 13.70
N LEU A 46 -16.89 -14.67 12.74
CA LEU A 46 -16.33 -13.32 12.54
C LEU A 46 -16.75 -12.37 13.67
N ARG A 47 -18.00 -12.45 14.14
CA ARG A 47 -18.42 -11.70 15.30
C ARG A 47 -17.68 -12.11 16.58
N GLY A 48 -17.31 -13.39 16.69
CA GLY A 48 -16.55 -13.92 17.82
C GLY A 48 -15.08 -13.50 17.86
N VAL A 49 -14.49 -12.98 16.77
CA VAL A 49 -13.07 -12.60 16.71
C VAL A 49 -12.71 -11.56 17.79
N TRP A 50 -13.60 -10.65 18.08
CA TRP A 50 -13.38 -9.59 19.08
C TRP A 50 -13.77 -9.99 20.50
N GLN A 51 -14.29 -11.21 20.71
CA GLN A 51 -14.75 -11.65 22.02
C GLN A 51 -13.57 -11.75 23.00
N GLY A 52 -13.65 -11.06 24.11
CA GLY A 52 -12.58 -11.00 25.13
C GLY A 52 -11.40 -10.08 24.78
N LEU A 53 -11.45 -9.39 23.64
CA LEU A 53 -10.44 -8.41 23.26
C LEU A 53 -10.95 -6.98 23.52
N ASP A 54 -10.08 -6.15 24.06
CA ASP A 54 -10.26 -4.69 24.09
C ASP A 54 -9.74 -4.14 22.77
N ALA A 55 -10.64 -3.79 21.86
CA ALA A 55 -10.28 -3.33 20.52
C ALA A 55 -9.36 -2.08 20.54
N ALA A 56 -9.44 -1.24 21.58
CA ALA A 56 -8.55 -0.08 21.71
C ALA A 56 -7.08 -0.47 21.97
N LYS A 57 -6.81 -1.72 22.31
CA LYS A 57 -5.46 -2.29 22.47
C LYS A 57 -5.01 -3.15 21.29
N VAL A 58 -5.86 -3.25 20.26
CA VAL A 58 -5.55 -4.01 19.04
C VAL A 58 -5.16 -3.06 17.92
N TRP A 59 -3.94 -3.18 17.45
CA TRP A 59 -3.42 -2.35 16.37
C TRP A 59 -2.92 -3.23 15.22
N ASP A 60 -3.28 -2.86 13.97
CA ASP A 60 -2.54 -3.35 12.81
C ASP A 60 -1.21 -2.60 12.72
N THR A 61 -0.14 -3.30 12.99
CA THR A 61 1.21 -2.70 13.09
C THR A 61 1.98 -2.73 11.78
N HIS A 62 1.33 -2.98 10.62
CA HIS A 62 2.01 -3.08 9.33
C HIS A 62 1.19 -2.52 8.16
N VAL A 63 0.99 -1.22 8.14
CA VAL A 63 0.21 -0.56 7.07
C VAL A 63 1.08 0.41 6.28
N HIS A 64 1.39 0.05 5.03
CA HIS A 64 2.05 0.94 4.08
C HIS A 64 1.05 1.94 3.50
N VAL A 65 1.51 3.17 3.26
CA VAL A 65 0.75 4.19 2.53
C VAL A 65 1.31 4.31 1.12
N PHE A 66 0.46 4.12 0.12
CA PHE A 66 0.83 4.19 -1.28
C PHE A 66 0.20 5.38 -1.99
N GLY A 67 0.95 5.96 -2.92
CA GLY A 67 0.51 7.04 -3.77
C GLY A 67 1.64 7.51 -4.67
N ASP A 68 1.35 8.36 -5.64
CA ASP A 68 2.34 8.92 -6.56
C ASP A 68 2.46 10.45 -6.46
N GLY A 69 1.81 11.04 -5.45
CA GLY A 69 1.86 12.47 -5.19
C GLY A 69 0.87 13.29 -6.01
N ASP A 70 -0.09 12.64 -6.69
CA ASP A 70 -1.05 13.31 -7.58
C ASP A 70 -2.03 14.25 -6.85
N SER A 71 -2.10 14.15 -5.53
CA SER A 71 -2.84 15.07 -4.65
C SER A 71 -1.96 16.17 -4.01
N GLY A 72 -0.68 16.25 -4.37
CA GLY A 72 0.29 17.14 -3.71
C GLY A 72 0.80 16.61 -2.36
N SER A 73 0.60 15.33 -2.08
CA SER A 73 0.99 14.66 -0.83
C SER A 73 2.50 14.53 -0.63
N GLY A 74 3.28 14.61 -1.72
CA GLY A 74 4.71 14.27 -1.73
C GLY A 74 5.00 12.76 -1.68
N LEU A 75 3.98 11.90 -1.78
CA LEU A 75 4.16 10.49 -2.06
C LEU A 75 4.80 10.30 -3.43
N TRP A 76 5.54 9.22 -3.61
CA TRP A 76 6.23 9.00 -4.87
C TRP A 76 6.41 7.51 -5.17
N PHE A 77 6.17 7.14 -6.42
CA PHE A 77 6.57 5.86 -7.00
C PHE A 77 7.67 6.06 -8.02
N ASN A 78 8.58 5.09 -8.10
CA ASN A 78 9.60 5.12 -9.14
C ASN A 78 8.96 5.17 -10.54
N PRO A 79 9.25 6.22 -11.36
CA PRO A 79 8.66 6.39 -12.69
C PRO A 79 8.87 5.19 -13.62
N ARG A 80 9.90 4.33 -13.38
CA ARG A 80 10.11 3.09 -14.14
C ARG A 80 8.92 2.14 -14.02
N MET A 81 8.20 2.17 -12.91
CA MET A 81 7.02 1.33 -12.67
C MET A 81 5.82 1.72 -13.55
N SER A 82 5.85 2.87 -14.21
CA SER A 82 4.81 3.34 -15.13
C SER A 82 5.18 3.13 -16.60
N LYS A 83 6.34 2.52 -16.90
CA LYS A 83 6.86 2.40 -18.26
C LYS A 83 6.69 0.99 -18.80
N LEU A 84 6.05 0.85 -19.98
CA LEU A 84 5.82 -0.46 -20.63
C LEU A 84 7.11 -1.19 -21.01
N TRP A 85 8.21 -0.47 -21.26
CA TRP A 85 9.52 -1.09 -21.55
C TRP A 85 10.23 -1.63 -20.31
N ASN A 86 9.66 -1.45 -19.11
CA ASN A 86 10.04 -2.12 -17.88
C ASN A 86 8.90 -3.05 -17.42
N PRO A 87 8.61 -4.13 -18.13
CA PRO A 87 7.37 -4.89 -17.95
C PRO A 87 7.24 -5.50 -16.56
N GLN A 88 8.34 -5.90 -15.93
CA GLN A 88 8.33 -6.45 -14.58
C GLN A 88 7.88 -5.40 -13.55
N GLU A 89 8.44 -4.18 -13.60
CA GLU A 89 8.10 -3.10 -12.70
C GLU A 89 6.68 -2.58 -12.98
N TYR A 90 6.28 -2.51 -14.25
CA TYR A 90 4.93 -2.16 -14.64
C TYR A 90 3.87 -3.12 -14.06
N VAL A 91 4.11 -4.43 -14.19
CA VAL A 91 3.22 -5.46 -13.61
C VAL A 91 3.20 -5.35 -12.08
N ARG A 92 4.36 -5.15 -11.45
CA ARG A 92 4.45 -4.94 -9.99
C ARG A 92 3.58 -3.75 -9.53
N ARG A 93 3.65 -2.61 -10.21
CA ARG A 93 2.79 -1.45 -9.93
C ARG A 93 1.30 -1.80 -10.06
N LYS A 94 0.91 -2.50 -11.14
CA LYS A 94 -0.48 -2.92 -11.33
C LYS A 94 -0.97 -3.86 -10.22
N ILE A 95 -0.12 -4.75 -9.73
CA ILE A 95 -0.42 -5.62 -8.58
C ILE A 95 -0.65 -4.77 -7.32
N TYR A 96 0.22 -3.80 -7.02
CA TYR A 96 0.07 -2.94 -5.85
C TYR A 96 -1.22 -2.10 -5.92
N ILE A 97 -1.49 -1.47 -7.05
CA ILE A 97 -2.70 -0.69 -7.28
C ILE A 97 -3.96 -1.54 -7.10
N ASN A 98 -3.98 -2.74 -7.71
CA ASN A 98 -5.11 -3.66 -7.58
C ASN A 98 -5.28 -4.16 -6.14
N ALA A 99 -4.19 -4.55 -5.47
CA ALA A 99 -4.25 -5.06 -4.10
C ALA A 99 -4.74 -3.99 -3.10
N ALA A 100 -4.33 -2.75 -3.30
CA ALA A 100 -4.70 -1.62 -2.46
C ALA A 100 -6.01 -0.92 -2.88
N CYS A 101 -6.68 -1.42 -3.92
CA CYS A 101 -7.92 -0.83 -4.45
C CYS A 101 -7.80 0.63 -4.87
N ILE A 102 -6.66 0.99 -5.44
CA ILE A 102 -6.38 2.34 -5.92
C ILE A 102 -7.05 2.55 -7.28
N GLU A 103 -7.73 3.67 -7.45
CA GLU A 103 -8.19 4.15 -8.75
C GLU A 103 -6.99 4.69 -9.55
N ASP A 104 -6.50 3.92 -10.52
CA ASP A 104 -5.36 4.29 -11.38
C ASP A 104 -5.77 5.38 -12.42
N LYS A 105 -6.13 6.55 -11.90
CA LYS A 105 -6.54 7.74 -12.66
C LYS A 105 -5.86 8.99 -12.08
N PRO A 106 -5.46 9.95 -12.91
CA PRO A 106 -4.88 11.22 -12.43
C PRO A 106 -5.75 11.92 -11.38
N GLY A 107 -5.15 12.35 -10.28
CA GLY A 107 -5.82 13.03 -9.16
C GLY A 107 -6.62 12.10 -8.23
N ARG A 108 -6.57 10.77 -8.45
CA ARG A 108 -7.31 9.81 -7.65
C ARG A 108 -6.45 8.78 -6.93
N ILE A 109 -5.18 8.66 -7.30
CA ILE A 109 -4.31 7.60 -6.79
C ILE A 109 -4.15 7.71 -5.28
N ASP A 110 -3.65 8.84 -4.79
CA ASP A 110 -3.44 9.06 -3.36
C ASP A 110 -4.77 9.04 -2.57
N LEU A 111 -5.79 9.71 -3.12
CA LEU A 111 -7.07 9.88 -2.43
C LEU A 111 -7.82 8.56 -2.30
N SER A 112 -7.93 7.76 -3.36
CA SER A 112 -8.67 6.51 -3.34
C SER A 112 -8.02 5.47 -2.42
N PHE A 113 -6.69 5.46 -2.31
CA PHE A 113 -6.00 4.63 -1.33
C PHE A 113 -6.44 4.95 0.09
N MET A 114 -6.42 6.24 0.47
CA MET A 114 -6.79 6.67 1.82
C MET A 114 -8.27 6.47 2.10
N GLU A 115 -9.15 6.71 1.12
CA GLU A 115 -10.59 6.44 1.21
C GLU A 115 -10.85 4.96 1.53
N GLN A 116 -10.19 4.05 0.80
CA GLN A 116 -10.32 2.60 0.99
C GLN A 116 -9.77 2.16 2.36
N LEU A 117 -8.58 2.61 2.73
CA LEU A 117 -7.96 2.27 4.01
C LEU A 117 -8.83 2.75 5.19
N LEU A 118 -9.32 3.98 5.13
CA LEU A 118 -10.18 4.54 6.17
C LEU A 118 -11.52 3.80 6.26
N ALA A 119 -12.10 3.41 5.12
CA ALA A 119 -13.32 2.60 5.11
C ALA A 119 -13.10 1.23 5.77
N GLN A 120 -11.97 0.58 5.52
CA GLN A 120 -11.59 -0.67 6.18
C GLN A 120 -11.42 -0.50 7.70
N CYS A 121 -10.71 0.55 8.14
CA CYS A 121 -10.54 0.83 9.57
C CYS A 121 -11.87 1.11 10.27
N ARG A 122 -12.79 1.84 9.62
CA ARG A 122 -14.14 2.09 10.15
C ARG A 122 -15.01 0.84 10.25
N GLY A 123 -14.72 -0.18 9.44
CA GLY A 123 -15.37 -1.49 9.49
C GLY A 123 -14.88 -2.38 10.62
N MET A 124 -13.81 -2.03 11.33
CA MET A 124 -13.29 -2.76 12.48
C MET A 124 -14.03 -2.40 13.77
N ALA A 125 -13.75 -3.15 14.85
CA ALA A 125 -14.34 -2.85 16.15
C ALA A 125 -13.89 -1.46 16.64
N PRO A 126 -14.79 -0.70 17.32
CA PRO A 126 -14.46 0.64 17.80
C PRO A 126 -13.22 0.68 18.69
N GLY A 127 -12.29 1.57 18.40
CA GLY A 127 -11.02 1.71 19.10
C GLY A 127 -9.84 1.03 18.41
N PHE A 128 -10.07 0.12 17.44
CA PHE A 128 -9.01 -0.42 16.59
C PHE A 128 -8.26 0.68 15.83
N LYS A 129 -6.96 0.54 15.71
CA LYS A 129 -6.11 1.47 14.95
C LYS A 129 -5.16 0.76 13.99
N ALA A 130 -4.81 1.44 12.90
CA ALA A 130 -3.75 1.04 11.98
C ALA A 130 -2.52 1.94 12.15
N MET A 131 -1.33 1.35 12.17
CA MET A 131 -0.06 2.07 12.21
C MET A 131 0.43 2.34 10.78
N LEU A 132 0.33 3.57 10.33
CA LEU A 132 0.76 3.99 9.00
C LEU A 132 2.28 4.13 8.95
N PHE A 133 2.91 3.55 7.94
CA PHE A 133 4.35 3.60 7.76
C PHE A 133 4.79 4.73 6.85
N ALA A 134 5.64 5.60 7.35
CA ALA A 134 6.54 6.37 6.52
C ALA A 134 7.57 5.43 5.85
N PHE A 135 8.12 5.86 4.73
CA PHE A 135 9.14 5.12 3.99
C PHE A 135 10.13 6.10 3.36
N ASP A 136 11.35 6.14 3.93
CA ASP A 136 12.43 7.01 3.42
C ASP A 136 13.08 6.41 2.16
N TRP A 137 13.80 7.25 1.44
CA TRP A 137 14.60 6.88 0.28
C TRP A 137 15.65 5.83 0.61
N ALA A 138 16.04 5.03 -0.37
CA ALA A 138 17.34 4.39 -0.36
C ALA A 138 18.42 5.49 -0.35
N ARG A 139 19.49 5.30 0.42
CA ARG A 139 20.60 6.28 0.51
C ARG A 139 21.94 5.60 0.27
N ASP A 140 22.89 6.36 -0.24
CA ASP A 140 24.29 5.95 -0.27
C ASP A 140 24.94 6.11 1.11
N GLU A 141 26.19 5.67 1.27
CA GLU A 141 26.94 5.76 2.52
C GLU A 141 27.18 7.20 3.00
N ALA A 142 27.11 8.19 2.09
CA ALA A 142 27.19 9.61 2.42
C ALA A 142 25.84 10.21 2.83
N GLY A 143 24.77 9.42 2.84
CA GLY A 143 23.42 9.83 3.19
C GLY A 143 22.64 10.50 2.08
N LYS A 144 23.15 10.51 0.85
CA LYS A 144 22.44 11.11 -0.30
C LYS A 144 21.32 10.19 -0.77
N PRO A 145 20.10 10.71 -0.99
CA PRO A 145 19.00 9.93 -1.56
C PRO A 145 19.33 9.36 -2.95
N MET A 146 18.97 8.09 -3.17
CA MET A 146 19.15 7.33 -4.40
C MET A 146 17.78 6.99 -4.99
N GLU A 147 17.18 7.93 -5.71
CA GLU A 147 15.85 7.76 -6.32
C GLU A 147 15.79 6.57 -7.27
N GLU A 148 16.87 6.32 -8.03
CA GLU A 148 16.97 5.22 -8.98
C GLU A 148 16.89 3.83 -8.34
N LEU A 149 17.30 3.69 -7.08
CA LEU A 149 17.19 2.44 -6.31
C LEU A 149 15.89 2.37 -5.49
N SER A 150 15.27 3.50 -5.22
CA SER A 150 14.05 3.55 -4.43
C SER A 150 12.86 3.05 -5.25
N THR A 151 11.98 2.26 -4.62
CA THR A 151 10.73 1.79 -5.26
C THR A 151 9.60 2.80 -5.06
N TYR A 152 9.46 3.33 -3.86
CA TYR A 152 8.50 4.37 -3.51
C TYR A 152 9.02 5.16 -2.30
N TYR A 153 8.38 6.30 -2.04
CA TYR A 153 8.66 7.16 -0.90
C TYR A 153 7.36 7.64 -0.26
N ALA A 154 7.33 7.65 1.08
CA ALA A 154 6.24 8.19 1.89
C ALA A 154 6.85 8.97 3.07
N GLY A 155 6.88 10.31 2.97
CA GLY A 155 7.58 11.16 3.92
C GLY A 155 6.91 11.21 5.30
N ASP A 156 7.71 11.30 6.37
CA ASP A 156 7.27 11.42 7.76
C ASP A 156 6.24 12.53 7.99
N ALA A 157 6.42 13.68 7.33
CA ALA A 157 5.53 14.83 7.47
C ALA A 157 4.11 14.55 6.95
N HIS A 158 4.03 13.85 5.81
CA HIS A 158 2.74 13.45 5.23
C HIS A 158 2.03 12.43 6.11
N ILE A 159 2.73 11.38 6.54
CA ILE A 159 2.15 10.32 7.39
C ILE A 159 1.65 10.89 8.72
N ALA A 160 2.46 11.72 9.39
CA ALA A 160 2.02 12.41 10.60
C ALA A 160 0.80 13.31 10.38
N GLY A 161 0.71 13.95 9.20
CA GLY A 161 -0.45 14.76 8.80
C GLY A 161 -1.73 13.92 8.64
N LEU A 162 -1.65 12.72 8.05
CA LEU A 162 -2.77 11.79 7.93
C LEU A 162 -3.28 11.34 9.31
N VAL A 163 -2.37 11.02 10.23
CA VAL A 163 -2.71 10.64 11.61
C VAL A 163 -3.36 11.80 12.36
N ALA A 164 -2.85 13.01 12.21
CA ALA A 164 -3.45 14.20 12.83
C ALA A 164 -4.88 14.47 12.34
N GLN A 165 -5.19 14.12 11.07
CA GLN A 165 -6.54 14.25 10.51
C GLN A 165 -7.50 13.15 10.99
N GLN A 166 -6.99 11.95 11.30
CA GLN A 166 -7.79 10.78 11.65
C GLN A 166 -7.24 10.05 12.91
N PRO A 167 -7.09 10.74 14.06
CA PRO A 167 -6.42 10.20 15.25
C PRO A 167 -7.19 9.05 15.91
N ALA A 168 -8.49 8.92 15.60
CA ALA A 168 -9.31 7.81 16.07
C ALA A 168 -8.97 6.48 15.40
N HIS A 169 -8.37 6.53 14.19
CA HIS A 169 -8.13 5.35 13.35
C HIS A 169 -6.66 5.04 13.10
N PHE A 170 -5.79 6.04 13.25
CA PHE A 170 -4.39 5.90 12.86
C PHE A 170 -3.43 6.28 13.98
N GLU A 171 -2.33 5.55 14.00
CA GLU A 171 -1.06 5.90 14.63
C GLU A 171 0.01 5.84 13.53
N TRP A 172 1.26 6.22 13.79
CA TRP A 172 2.28 6.19 12.76
C TRP A 172 3.65 5.71 13.23
N VAL A 173 4.37 5.19 12.25
CA VAL A 173 5.75 4.72 12.36
C VAL A 173 6.57 5.57 11.41
N ALA A 174 7.59 6.22 11.93
CA ALA A 174 8.48 7.05 11.14
C ALA A 174 9.54 6.22 10.40
N SER A 175 10.18 6.81 9.40
CA SER A 175 11.28 6.20 8.66
C SER A 175 12.47 7.15 8.62
N VAL A 176 13.31 7.08 9.66
CA VAL A 176 14.53 7.87 9.75
C VAL A 176 15.70 7.01 9.31
N HIS A 177 16.28 7.32 8.15
CA HIS A 177 17.37 6.53 7.59
C HIS A 177 18.67 6.72 8.40
N PRO A 178 19.40 5.64 8.80
CA PRO A 178 20.57 5.75 9.67
C PRO A 178 21.76 6.49 9.02
N TYR A 179 21.82 6.52 7.67
CA TYR A 179 22.88 7.25 6.95
C TYR A 179 22.53 8.72 6.70
N ASP A 180 21.32 9.18 7.08
CA ASP A 180 21.00 10.61 7.00
C ASP A 180 21.93 11.38 7.97
N PRO A 181 22.70 12.39 7.50
CA PRO A 181 23.52 13.20 8.37
C PRO A 181 22.76 13.86 9.53
N ALA A 182 21.46 14.12 9.35
CA ALA A 182 20.56 14.67 10.35
C ALA A 182 19.71 13.60 11.08
N ALA A 183 20.11 12.31 11.04
CA ALA A 183 19.29 11.22 11.56
C ALA A 183 18.86 11.40 13.02
N LEU A 184 19.74 11.87 13.89
CA LEU A 184 19.44 12.07 15.31
C LEU A 184 18.46 13.22 15.52
N ASP A 185 18.66 14.35 14.85
CA ASP A 185 17.72 15.50 14.91
C ASP A 185 16.34 15.12 14.36
N ARG A 186 16.31 14.36 13.26
CA ARG A 186 15.06 13.81 12.70
C ARG A 186 14.38 12.83 13.66
N LEU A 187 15.15 11.97 14.31
CA LEU A 187 14.61 11.02 15.31
C LEU A 187 13.93 11.77 16.47
N ASP A 188 14.58 12.78 17.02
CA ASP A 188 14.00 13.62 18.06
C ASP A 188 12.73 14.34 17.56
N ALA A 189 12.76 14.88 16.35
CA ALA A 189 11.62 15.58 15.77
C ALA A 189 10.42 14.66 15.54
N VAL A 190 10.61 13.43 15.04
CA VAL A 190 9.50 12.48 14.79
C VAL A 190 8.96 11.93 16.10
N ALA A 191 9.82 11.70 17.11
CA ALA A 191 9.41 11.30 18.45
C ALA A 191 8.55 12.39 19.13
N ALA A 192 8.97 13.66 19.05
CA ALA A 192 8.22 14.79 19.56
C ALA A 192 6.84 14.96 18.88
N ARG A 193 6.70 14.53 17.61
CA ARG A 193 5.44 14.53 16.87
C ARG A 193 4.59 13.28 17.10
N GLY A 194 5.02 12.38 17.98
CA GLY A 194 4.24 11.24 18.43
C GLY A 194 4.38 9.97 17.58
N ALA A 195 5.45 9.83 16.79
CA ALA A 195 5.78 8.56 16.16
C ALA A 195 5.91 7.46 17.22
N LYS A 196 5.31 6.29 16.96
CA LYS A 196 5.30 5.17 17.92
C LYS A 196 6.49 4.23 17.76
N ALA A 197 7.10 4.22 16.58
CA ALA A 197 8.27 3.40 16.26
C ALA A 197 9.01 3.97 15.05
N ILE A 198 10.17 3.37 14.76
CA ILE A 198 10.92 3.58 13.52
C ILE A 198 10.89 2.29 12.72
N LYS A 199 10.65 2.40 11.41
CA LYS A 199 10.68 1.29 10.46
C LYS A 199 11.84 1.43 9.49
N TRP A 200 12.64 0.38 9.40
CA TRP A 200 13.60 0.18 8.33
C TRP A 200 13.26 -1.04 7.50
N LEU A 201 13.53 -0.96 6.21
CA LEU A 201 13.62 -2.08 5.29
C LEU A 201 15.02 -2.09 4.68
N PRO A 202 16.01 -2.74 5.33
CA PRO A 202 17.42 -2.62 4.98
C PRO A 202 17.69 -2.82 3.49
N THR A 203 17.18 -3.91 2.90
CA THR A 203 17.37 -4.21 1.48
C THR A 203 16.79 -3.14 0.54
N ALA A 204 15.62 -2.58 0.88
CA ALA A 204 14.94 -1.60 0.02
C ALA A 204 15.48 -0.18 0.21
N GLN A 205 16.08 0.10 1.37
CA GLN A 205 16.64 1.42 1.71
C GLN A 205 18.17 1.47 1.60
N ASN A 206 18.82 0.37 1.16
CA ASN A 206 20.27 0.26 1.06
C ASN A 206 20.98 0.44 2.42
N ILE A 207 20.40 -0.09 3.49
CA ILE A 207 20.99 -0.09 4.83
C ILE A 207 21.78 -1.39 5.01
N ASP A 208 23.05 -1.28 5.31
CA ASP A 208 23.87 -2.41 5.77
C ASP A 208 23.64 -2.60 7.28
N PRO A 209 23.10 -3.73 7.71
CA PRO A 209 22.85 -4.00 9.13
C PRO A 209 24.07 -4.54 9.88
N ALA A 210 25.23 -4.73 9.20
CA ALA A 210 26.45 -5.30 9.78
C ALA A 210 27.25 -4.30 10.63
#